data_412d0b913803c67a2e16a0e7c3a1d156
#
_entry.id   412d0b913803c67a2e16a0e7c3a1d156
#
_cell.length_a   1.000
_cell.length_b   1.000
_cell.length_c   1.000
_cell.angle_alpha   90.00
_cell.angle_beta   90.00
_cell.angle_gamma   90.00
#
_symmetry.space_group_name_H-M   'P 1'
#
loop_
_entity.id
_entity.type
_entity.pdbx_description
1 polymer ?
#
loop_
_entity_poly.entity_id
_entity_poly.type
_entity_poly.pdbx_seq_one_letter_code
_entity_poly.pdbx_strand_id
1 'polypeptide(L)'
;MAIDYRGLRSLTAREVIAALEQDGFLYVRQKGSHQRYRHQDGRRVTVAPHGKGGTFTIQTLKSMIERQAKWTEEDLVRLGLLKVFSKKTDVRE
;
A
#
# COMPACT_ATOMS: atom_id res chain seq x y z
N MET A 1 -15.53 -4.33 4.92
CA MET A 1 -15.23 -3.14 5.72
C MET A 1 -14.44 -2.14 4.94
N ALA A 2 -14.73 -0.88 5.13
CA ALA A 2 -14.04 0.16 4.39
C ALA A 2 -12.69 0.48 5.04
N ILE A 3 -11.70 0.71 4.21
CA ILE A 3 -10.38 1.13 4.67
C ILE A 3 -10.43 2.62 4.98
N ASP A 4 -9.89 2.99 6.13
CA ASP A 4 -9.81 4.40 6.51
C ASP A 4 -8.55 5.01 5.90
N TYR A 5 -8.74 5.80 4.85
CA TYR A 5 -7.61 6.40 4.13
C TYR A 5 -7.01 7.61 4.80
N ARG A 6 -7.63 8.11 5.87
CA ARG A 6 -7.07 9.26 6.58
C ARG A 6 -5.67 8.96 7.11
N GLY A 7 -5.47 7.74 7.57
CA GLY A 7 -4.16 7.32 8.06
C GLY A 7 -3.15 7.01 6.98
N LEU A 8 -3.58 7.03 5.71
CA LEU A 8 -2.72 6.65 4.59
C LEU A 8 -2.34 7.83 3.72
N ARG A 9 -2.82 9.03 4.02
CA ARG A 9 -2.59 10.18 3.16
C ARG A 9 -1.14 10.59 3.04
N SER A 10 -0.33 10.25 4.03
CA SER A 10 1.08 10.60 4.03
C SER A 10 1.98 9.47 3.49
N LEU A 11 1.39 8.38 3.02
CA LEU A 11 2.18 7.29 2.46
C LEU A 11 2.97 7.77 1.27
N THR A 12 4.26 7.46 1.27
CA THR A 12 5.14 7.77 0.15
C THR A 12 5.28 6.55 -0.75
N ALA A 13 5.79 6.81 -1.97
CA ALA A 13 6.06 5.71 -2.89
C ALA A 13 7.02 4.71 -2.28
N ARG A 14 8.02 5.19 -1.55
CA ARG A 14 9.01 4.31 -0.91
C ARG A 14 8.33 3.35 0.06
N GLU A 15 7.40 3.87 0.86
CA GLU A 15 6.69 3.03 1.84
C GLU A 15 5.80 2.01 1.15
N VAL A 16 5.12 2.42 0.09
CA VAL A 16 4.27 1.50 -0.67
C VAL A 16 5.11 0.42 -1.32
N ILE A 17 6.24 0.79 -1.91
CA ILE A 17 7.13 -0.17 -2.56
C ILE A 17 7.67 -1.17 -1.55
N ALA A 18 8.08 -0.69 -0.37
CA ALA A 18 8.56 -1.59 0.67
C ALA A 18 7.49 -2.60 1.06
N ALA A 19 6.24 -2.13 1.18
CA ALA A 19 5.12 -3.02 1.50
C ALA A 19 4.86 -4.03 0.39
N LEU A 20 4.94 -3.60 -0.86
CA LEU A 20 4.78 -4.51 -1.99
C LEU A 20 5.82 -5.61 -1.96
N GLU A 21 7.08 -5.24 -1.74
CA GLU A 21 8.17 -6.21 -1.68
C GLU A 21 7.98 -7.17 -0.51
N GLN A 22 7.56 -6.65 0.62
CA GLN A 22 7.30 -7.48 1.79
C GLN A 22 6.18 -8.50 1.53
N ASP A 23 5.19 -8.10 0.73
CA ASP A 23 4.07 -8.97 0.39
C ASP A 23 4.39 -9.95 -0.74
N GLY A 24 5.58 -9.86 -1.32
CA GLY A 24 6.00 -10.80 -2.35
C GLY A 24 5.90 -10.28 -3.76
N PHE A 25 5.61 -9.00 -3.95
CA PHE A 25 5.63 -8.41 -5.27
C PHE A 25 7.07 -8.20 -5.72
N LEU A 26 7.30 -8.38 -7.00
CA LEU A 26 8.61 -8.17 -7.60
C LEU A 26 8.53 -7.03 -8.62
N TYR A 27 9.58 -6.23 -8.65
CA TYR A 27 9.71 -5.16 -9.62
C TYR A 27 9.80 -5.75 -11.02
N VAL A 28 9.02 -5.22 -11.95
CA VAL A 28 9.03 -5.68 -13.34
C VAL A 28 9.75 -4.68 -14.23
N ARG A 29 9.29 -3.45 -14.21
CA ARG A 29 9.89 -2.42 -15.05
C ARG A 29 9.35 -1.05 -14.67
N GLN A 30 10.02 -0.03 -15.20
CA GLN A 30 9.60 1.35 -15.00
C GLN A 30 9.44 2.02 -16.37
N LYS A 31 8.39 2.79 -16.49
CA LYS A 31 8.18 3.62 -17.67
C LYS A 31 7.83 5.01 -17.18
N GLY A 32 8.74 5.97 -17.42
CA GLY A 32 8.58 7.29 -16.83
C GLY A 32 8.61 7.19 -15.32
N SER A 33 7.61 7.75 -14.66
CA SER A 33 7.49 7.68 -13.21
C SER A 33 6.66 6.48 -12.74
N HIS A 34 6.21 5.64 -13.66
CA HIS A 34 5.37 4.49 -13.34
C HIS A 34 6.23 3.25 -13.17
N GLN A 35 6.23 2.70 -11.95
CA GLN A 35 6.94 1.47 -11.65
C GLN A 35 5.94 0.35 -11.52
N ARG A 36 6.20 -0.76 -12.20
CA ARG A 36 5.28 -1.89 -12.21
C ARG A 36 5.81 -3.04 -11.40
N TYR A 37 4.93 -3.61 -10.59
CA TYR A 37 5.22 -4.74 -9.71
C TYR A 37 4.26 -5.86 -9.99
N ARG A 38 4.71 -7.08 -9.77
CA ARG A 38 3.92 -8.27 -10.07
C ARG A 38 4.10 -9.28 -8.97
N HIS A 39 2.99 -9.93 -8.61
CA HIS A 39 2.98 -10.99 -7.62
C HIS A 39 2.78 -12.34 -8.32
N GLN A 40 3.31 -13.41 -7.72
CA GLN A 40 3.15 -14.76 -8.28
C GLN A 40 1.69 -15.16 -8.42
N ASP A 41 0.83 -14.63 -7.57
CA ASP A 41 -0.61 -14.95 -7.61
C ASP A 41 -1.34 -14.23 -8.72
N GLY A 42 -0.65 -13.43 -9.52
CA GLY A 42 -1.24 -12.75 -10.67
C GLY A 42 -1.60 -11.29 -10.43
N ARG A 43 -1.49 -10.82 -9.19
CA ARG A 43 -1.77 -9.41 -8.93
C ARG A 43 -0.69 -8.52 -9.55
N ARG A 44 -1.09 -7.36 -10.00
CA ARG A 44 -0.17 -6.38 -10.59
C ARG A 44 -0.47 -5.01 -10.01
N VAL A 45 0.58 -4.28 -9.65
CA VAL A 45 0.44 -2.95 -9.10
C VAL A 45 1.34 -1.99 -9.86
N THR A 46 0.77 -0.84 -10.22
CA THR A 46 1.54 0.25 -10.81
C THR A 46 1.66 1.34 -9.75
N VAL A 47 2.90 1.69 -9.41
CA VAL A 47 3.17 2.75 -8.45
C VAL A 47 3.49 4.01 -9.23
N ALA A 48 2.59 4.99 -9.15
CA ALA A 48 2.71 6.25 -9.87
C ALA A 48 2.54 7.40 -8.89
N PRO A 49 3.64 7.82 -8.23
CA PRO A 49 3.54 8.90 -7.26
C PRO A 49 3.02 10.18 -7.88
N HIS A 50 2.29 10.95 -7.10
CA HIS A 50 1.74 12.21 -7.54
C HIS A 50 2.30 13.33 -6.68
N GLY A 51 2.87 14.35 -7.32
CA GLY A 51 3.38 15.48 -6.59
C GLY A 51 4.81 15.31 -6.11
N LYS A 52 5.32 16.33 -5.45
CA LYS A 52 6.74 16.42 -5.09
C LYS A 52 7.14 15.48 -3.96
N GLY A 53 6.23 15.19 -3.05
CA GLY A 53 6.56 14.37 -1.91
C GLY A 53 6.54 12.87 -2.18
N GLY A 54 6.23 12.46 -3.42
CA GLY A 54 6.09 11.05 -3.74
C GLY A 54 4.88 10.42 -3.08
N THR A 55 3.89 11.23 -2.73
CA THR A 55 2.65 10.74 -2.14
C THR A 55 1.60 10.52 -3.23
N PHE A 56 0.40 10.17 -2.81
CA PHE A 56 -0.65 9.78 -3.73
C PHE A 56 -1.97 10.46 -3.39
N THR A 57 -2.80 10.66 -4.39
CA THR A 57 -4.17 11.10 -4.14
C THR A 57 -4.96 9.93 -3.53
N ILE A 58 -6.09 10.25 -2.90
CA ILE A 58 -6.94 9.20 -2.32
C ILE A 58 -7.42 8.23 -3.40
N GLN A 59 -7.76 8.75 -4.57
CA GLN A 59 -8.20 7.89 -5.66
C GLN A 59 -7.12 6.92 -6.09
N THR A 60 -5.89 7.39 -6.18
CA THR A 60 -4.77 6.53 -6.56
C THR A 60 -4.50 5.50 -5.47
N LEU A 61 -4.57 5.91 -4.20
CA LEU A 61 -4.40 4.97 -3.09
C LEU A 61 -5.45 3.87 -3.14
N LYS A 62 -6.71 4.24 -3.36
CA LYS A 62 -7.76 3.24 -3.45
C LYS A 62 -7.51 2.27 -4.59
N SER A 63 -7.09 2.79 -5.74
CA SER A 63 -6.81 1.94 -6.89
C SER A 63 -5.68 0.96 -6.58
N MET A 64 -4.57 1.46 -6.05
CA MET A 64 -3.43 0.60 -5.75
C MET A 64 -3.77 -0.45 -4.69
N ILE A 65 -4.45 -0.04 -3.65
CA ILE A 65 -4.69 -0.90 -2.49
C ILE A 65 -5.82 -1.88 -2.75
N GLU A 66 -6.96 -1.38 -3.22
CA GLU A 66 -8.15 -2.21 -3.31
C GLU A 66 -8.28 -2.94 -4.63
N ARG A 67 -7.93 -2.29 -5.72
CA ARG A 67 -8.13 -2.87 -7.05
C ARG A 67 -6.92 -3.63 -7.57
N GLN A 68 -5.73 -3.15 -7.28
CA GLN A 68 -4.51 -3.74 -7.82
C GLN A 68 -3.88 -4.72 -6.85
N ALA A 69 -3.45 -4.25 -5.69
CA ALA A 69 -2.84 -5.13 -4.69
C ALA A 69 -3.88 -6.01 -4.00
N LYS A 70 -5.13 -5.57 -4.00
CA LYS A 70 -6.23 -6.27 -3.36
C LYS A 70 -5.95 -6.51 -1.88
N TRP A 71 -5.38 -5.52 -1.25
CA TRP A 71 -5.09 -5.55 0.18
C TRP A 71 -6.36 -5.22 0.97
N THR A 72 -6.54 -5.94 2.05
CA THR A 72 -7.58 -5.65 3.03
C THR A 72 -6.98 -4.76 4.10
N GLU A 73 -7.84 -4.29 5.02
CA GLU A 73 -7.36 -3.53 6.15
C GLU A 73 -6.35 -4.33 6.97
N GLU A 74 -6.61 -5.62 7.13
CA GLU A 74 -5.70 -6.50 7.84
C GLU A 74 -4.33 -6.57 7.17
N ASP A 75 -4.33 -6.62 5.84
CA ASP A 75 -3.07 -6.63 5.10
C ASP A 75 -2.30 -5.35 5.33
N LEU A 76 -3.00 -4.20 5.37
CA LEU A 76 -2.35 -2.92 5.59
C LEU A 76 -1.70 -2.86 6.97
N VAL A 77 -2.37 -3.43 7.97
CA VAL A 77 -1.81 -3.51 9.31
C VAL A 77 -0.60 -4.45 9.33
N ARG A 78 -0.73 -5.61 8.72
CA ARG A 78 0.34 -6.59 8.63
C ARG A 78 1.59 -6.01 7.96
N LEU A 79 1.37 -5.19 6.94
CA LEU A 79 2.47 -4.59 6.18
C LEU A 79 3.00 -3.30 6.80
N GLY A 80 2.44 -2.89 7.92
CA GLY A 80 2.90 -1.71 8.62
C GLY A 80 2.44 -0.39 8.05
N LEU A 81 1.45 -0.42 7.15
CA LEU A 81 0.94 0.80 6.54
C LEU A 81 -0.17 1.44 7.36
N LEU A 82 -0.86 0.66 8.16
CA LEU A 82 -1.90 1.14 9.07
C LEU A 82 -1.56 0.68 10.47
N LYS A 83 -1.83 1.53 11.44
CA LYS A 83 -1.66 1.17 12.85
C LYS A 83 -2.96 0.63 13.40
N VAL A 84 -2.85 -0.37 14.29
CA VAL A 84 -4.00 -0.87 15.01
C VAL A 84 -4.18 -0.05 16.27
N PHE A 85 -5.38 0.44 16.48
CA PHE A 85 -5.72 1.10 17.73
C PHE A 85 -6.52 0.13 18.58
N SER A 86 -6.11 -0.15 19.73
CA SER A 86 -6.97 -0.91 20.62
C SER A 86 -6.29 -1.53 21.76
N LYS A 87 -6.82 -1.61 21.16
CA LYS A 87 -6.64 -2.13 21.55
C LYS A 87 -6.19 -2.82 22.15
N LYS A 88 -6.32 -2.88 22.21
CA LYS A 88 -5.99 -3.47 22.49
C LYS A 88 -5.34 -3.87 23.15
N THR A 89 -5.20 -3.72 23.36
CA THR A 89 -4.64 -4.07 23.71
C THR A 89 -4.34 -4.62 24.47
N ASP A 90 -4.36 -4.66 24.51
CA ASP A 90 -4.06 -5.21 25.03
C ASP A 90 -3.70 -5.68 25.77
N VAL A 91 -3.67 -5.77 26.04
CA VAL A 91 -3.30 -6.25 26.58
C VAL A 91 -2.84 -6.81 27.30
N ARG A 92 -2.51 -6.87 27.59
CA ARG A 92 -1.95 -7.41 28.06
C ARG A 92 -1.82 -7.76 28.92
N GLU A 93 -1.61 -7.77 29.10
CA GLU A 93 -1.45 -8.06 29.62
C GLU A 93 -1.42 -8.25 30.10
#